data_ff9c9b3b6f59ac4cb88c2958abd7a82e
#
_entry.id   ff9c9b3b6f59ac4cb88c2958abd7a82e
#
_cell.length_a   1.000
_cell.length_b   1.000
_cell.length_c   1.000
_cell.angle_alpha   90.00
_cell.angle_beta   90.00
_cell.angle_gamma   90.00
#
_symmetry.space_group_name_H-M   'P 1'
#
loop_
_entity.id
_entity.type
_entity.pdbx_description
1 polymer ?
#
loop_
_entity_poly.entity_id
_entity_poly.type
_entity_poly.pdbx_seq_one_letter_code
_entity_poly.pdbx_strand_id
1 'polypeptide(L)'
;IQFRVLNASRGPATRGSRCQSEMHEYHRYMRKVLEDQPSLDIAEGLVEELLIRKNRVVGIRTNNEEFYSSSVIVTTGTFLNGMIHRGEERVEAGRVNEPPSKQLSISLAGQQLRMGRMKTGTPARLDKRTIDWDSLQVQPGDDPPKKFSFWDSEILLPQVPCHIAFTNARTHQVIQDNLRRSALYGGQITGIGPRYCPSIEDKIVKFADKERHQVFLEPTGLAEDNLMIYPNGLSTSLPAEVQLDFLRTIEGLEQVEIILPGYAIEYDYADPTQLKANLELKGVENLYLAGQINGT
;
A
#
# COMPACT_ATOMS: atom_id res chain seq x y z
N ILE A 1 6.31 16.54 4.52
CA ILE A 1 5.28 17.49 4.95
C ILE A 1 4.81 17.27 6.39
N GLN A 2 5.14 16.14 7.02
CA GLN A 2 5.02 15.97 8.46
C GLN A 2 6.04 14.96 8.99
N PHE A 3 6.81 15.35 9.99
CA PHE A 3 7.68 14.45 10.75
C PHE A 3 7.09 14.22 12.14
N ARG A 4 7.06 12.97 12.56
CA ARG A 4 6.53 12.61 13.88
C ARG A 4 7.20 11.36 14.44
N VAL A 5 7.57 11.39 15.72
CA VAL A 5 7.98 10.18 16.45
C VAL A 5 6.74 9.50 17.00
N LEU A 6 6.44 8.32 16.45
CA LEU A 6 5.33 7.48 16.91
C LEU A 6 5.68 6.77 18.22
N ASN A 7 4.66 6.50 19.04
CA ASN A 7 4.78 5.78 20.29
C ASN A 7 5.78 6.40 21.30
N ALA A 8 6.00 7.71 21.26
CA ALA A 8 6.97 8.40 22.10
C ALA A 8 6.75 8.14 23.62
N SER A 9 5.49 7.97 24.05
CA SER A 9 5.10 7.68 25.42
C SER A 9 5.26 6.22 25.86
N ARG A 10 5.52 5.29 24.93
CA ARG A 10 5.55 3.85 25.21
C ARG A 10 6.95 3.27 25.42
N GLY A 11 7.95 4.14 25.58
CA GLY A 11 9.34 3.75 25.79
C GLY A 11 10.16 3.58 24.50
N PRO A 12 11.50 3.50 24.63
CA PRO A 12 12.41 3.56 23.48
C PRO A 12 12.27 2.39 22.48
N ALA A 13 11.93 1.21 22.98
CA ALA A 13 11.82 0.01 22.13
C ALA A 13 10.67 0.07 21.11
N THR A 14 9.67 0.92 21.34
CA THR A 14 8.49 1.07 20.49
C THR A 14 8.49 2.34 19.67
N ARG A 15 9.44 3.24 19.91
CA ARG A 15 9.56 4.50 19.17
C ARG A 15 9.95 4.27 17.74
N GLY A 16 9.22 4.89 16.80
CA GLY A 16 9.53 4.87 15.38
C GLY A 16 9.34 6.25 14.79
N SER A 17 10.32 6.72 14.00
CA SER A 17 10.16 7.94 13.24
C SER A 17 9.23 7.72 12.07
N ARG A 18 8.32 8.65 11.80
CA ARG A 18 7.45 8.70 10.64
C ARG A 18 7.68 10.00 9.89
N CYS A 19 7.91 9.90 8.59
CA CYS A 19 7.88 11.03 7.70
C CYS A 19 6.76 10.85 6.68
N GLN A 20 5.84 11.79 6.64
CA GLN A 20 4.87 11.88 5.56
C GLN A 20 5.44 12.78 4.48
N SER A 21 5.61 12.23 3.30
CA SER A 21 6.15 12.94 2.14
C SER A 21 5.03 13.58 1.33
N GLU A 22 5.36 14.64 0.61
CA GLU A 22 4.53 15.13 -0.49
C GLU A 22 4.61 14.14 -1.65
N MET A 23 3.47 13.65 -2.11
CA MET A 23 3.40 12.49 -3.01
C MET A 23 4.05 12.78 -4.37
N HIS A 24 3.75 13.93 -4.97
CA HIS A 24 4.26 14.27 -6.30
C HIS A 24 5.73 14.69 -6.28
N GLU A 25 6.15 15.42 -5.23
CA GLU A 25 7.55 15.80 -5.04
C GLU A 25 8.42 14.58 -4.78
N TYR A 26 7.94 13.62 -3.97
CA TYR A 26 8.65 12.38 -3.72
C TYR A 26 8.86 11.58 -5.01
N HIS A 27 7.81 11.43 -5.82
CA HIS A 27 7.90 10.76 -7.11
C HIS A 27 8.89 11.45 -8.05
N ARG A 28 8.80 12.77 -8.19
CA ARG A 28 9.68 13.56 -9.06
C ARG A 28 11.14 13.48 -8.62
N TYR A 29 11.38 13.60 -7.30
CA TYR A 29 12.71 13.53 -6.73
C TYR A 29 13.34 12.14 -6.95
N MET A 30 12.59 11.07 -6.64
CA MET A 30 13.11 9.70 -6.81
C MET A 30 13.35 9.35 -8.27
N ARG A 31 12.48 9.79 -9.16
CA ARG A 31 12.69 9.64 -10.60
C ARG A 31 13.97 10.33 -11.06
N LYS A 32 14.19 11.57 -10.63
CA LYS A 32 15.42 12.30 -10.93
C LYS A 32 16.67 11.59 -10.39
N VAL A 33 16.62 11.06 -9.15
CA VAL A 33 17.75 10.31 -8.56
C VAL A 33 18.10 9.10 -9.43
N LEU A 34 17.11 8.40 -9.96
CA LEU A 34 17.34 7.25 -10.85
C LEU A 34 17.87 7.67 -12.21
N GLU A 35 17.33 8.73 -12.81
CA GLU A 35 17.76 9.26 -14.11
C GLU A 35 19.20 9.83 -14.06
N ASP A 36 19.59 10.42 -12.94
CA ASP A 36 20.94 10.95 -12.72
C ASP A 36 21.97 9.86 -12.34
N GLN A 37 21.54 8.61 -12.09
CA GLN A 37 22.42 7.55 -11.65
C GLN A 37 23.30 7.04 -12.81
N PRO A 38 24.65 7.15 -12.72
CA PRO A 38 25.53 6.62 -13.76
C PRO A 38 25.36 5.11 -13.94
N SER A 39 25.45 4.65 -15.18
CA SER A 39 25.32 3.23 -15.55
C SER A 39 23.99 2.58 -15.17
N LEU A 40 22.93 3.39 -15.10
CA LEU A 40 21.55 2.91 -14.95
C LEU A 40 20.73 3.34 -16.16
N ASP A 41 20.18 2.36 -16.87
CA ASP A 41 19.21 2.55 -17.96
C ASP A 41 17.81 2.21 -17.45
N ILE A 42 16.84 3.09 -17.73
CA ILE A 42 15.43 2.87 -17.39
C ILE A 42 14.69 2.53 -18.68
N ALA A 43 14.13 1.33 -18.74
CA ALA A 43 13.33 0.87 -19.87
C ALA A 43 11.89 0.55 -19.43
N GLU A 44 10.92 0.95 -20.22
CA GLU A 44 9.50 0.62 -20.02
C GLU A 44 9.15 -0.66 -20.78
N GLY A 45 8.51 -1.61 -20.09
CA GLY A 45 8.08 -2.85 -20.71
C GLY A 45 7.39 -3.80 -19.72
N LEU A 46 6.44 -4.57 -20.21
CA LEU A 46 5.79 -5.62 -19.43
C LEU A 46 6.64 -6.88 -19.47
N VAL A 47 7.26 -7.24 -18.34
CA VAL A 47 8.03 -8.48 -18.23
C VAL A 47 7.09 -9.66 -18.12
N GLU A 48 7.26 -10.62 -19.04
CA GLU A 48 6.42 -11.80 -19.15
C GLU A 48 7.13 -13.09 -18.70
N GLU A 49 8.44 -13.19 -18.93
CA GLU A 49 9.17 -14.43 -18.69
C GLU A 49 10.57 -14.19 -18.15
N LEU A 50 11.00 -15.10 -17.27
CA LEU A 50 12.40 -15.24 -16.85
C LEU A 50 13.12 -16.19 -17.80
N LEU A 51 14.21 -15.74 -18.38
CA LEU A 51 15.06 -16.59 -19.22
C LEU A 51 16.01 -17.38 -18.33
N ILE A 52 15.80 -18.69 -18.23
CA ILE A 52 16.59 -19.58 -17.36
C ILE A 52 17.27 -20.65 -18.18
N ARG A 53 18.59 -20.85 -17.93
CA ARG A 53 19.40 -21.90 -18.54
C ARG A 53 20.20 -22.62 -17.44
N LYS A 54 20.06 -23.95 -17.36
CA LYS A 54 20.78 -24.80 -16.40
C LYS A 54 20.68 -24.26 -14.94
N ASN A 55 19.46 -23.95 -14.49
CA ASN A 55 19.14 -23.42 -13.17
C ASN A 55 19.78 -22.05 -12.85
N ARG A 56 20.12 -21.28 -13.86
CA ARG A 56 20.64 -19.91 -13.73
C ARG A 56 19.77 -18.96 -14.54
N VAL A 57 19.40 -17.83 -13.95
CA VAL A 57 18.76 -16.76 -14.72
C VAL A 57 19.81 -16.13 -15.65
N VAL A 58 19.41 -15.86 -16.89
CA VAL A 58 20.25 -15.24 -17.93
C VAL A 58 19.62 -13.99 -18.51
N GLY A 59 18.42 -13.63 -18.09
CA GLY A 59 17.71 -12.45 -18.57
C GLY A 59 16.22 -12.52 -18.34
N ILE A 60 15.53 -11.63 -19.00
CA ILE A 60 14.06 -11.53 -19.02
C ILE A 60 13.55 -11.38 -20.45
N ARG A 61 12.29 -11.72 -20.68
CA ARG A 61 11.55 -11.40 -21.90
C ARG A 61 10.39 -10.46 -21.58
N THR A 62 10.27 -9.41 -22.35
CA THR A 62 9.08 -8.57 -22.41
C THR A 62 8.22 -8.98 -23.60
N ASN A 63 7.06 -8.36 -23.76
CA ASN A 63 6.22 -8.54 -24.94
C ASN A 63 6.91 -8.16 -26.27
N ASN A 64 8.02 -7.39 -26.22
CA ASN A 64 8.67 -6.85 -27.41
C ASN A 64 10.09 -7.42 -27.65
N GLU A 65 10.85 -7.69 -26.60
CA GLU A 65 12.27 -8.02 -26.71
C GLU A 65 12.81 -8.83 -25.51
N GLU A 66 14.01 -9.36 -25.67
CA GLU A 66 14.75 -10.06 -24.63
C GLU A 66 15.92 -9.20 -24.11
N PHE A 67 16.04 -9.12 -22.80
CA PHE A 67 17.16 -8.47 -22.12
C PHE A 67 18.01 -9.54 -21.42
N TYR A 68 19.28 -9.58 -21.75
CA TYR A 68 20.23 -10.53 -21.16
C TYR A 68 21.03 -9.87 -20.04
N SER A 69 21.22 -10.59 -18.94
CA SER A 69 21.94 -10.09 -17.77
C SER A 69 22.50 -11.24 -16.94
N SER A 70 23.54 -10.97 -16.17
CA SER A 70 24.13 -11.94 -15.23
C SER A 70 23.28 -12.16 -13.97
N SER A 71 22.37 -11.26 -13.66
CA SER A 71 21.48 -11.34 -12.49
C SER A 71 20.15 -10.64 -12.78
N VAL A 72 19.09 -11.10 -12.15
CA VAL A 72 17.76 -10.48 -12.21
C VAL A 72 17.23 -10.31 -10.79
N ILE A 73 16.71 -9.12 -10.49
CA ILE A 73 16.04 -8.80 -9.22
C ILE A 73 14.58 -8.50 -9.52
N VAL A 74 13.66 -9.25 -8.92
CA VAL A 74 12.21 -9.10 -9.10
C VAL A 74 11.62 -8.35 -7.91
N THR A 75 10.92 -7.23 -8.19
CA THR A 75 10.35 -6.32 -7.17
C THR A 75 8.93 -5.91 -7.53
N THR A 76 8.06 -6.87 -7.76
CA THR A 76 6.74 -6.69 -8.38
C THR A 76 5.69 -5.97 -7.55
N GLY A 77 5.95 -5.68 -6.28
CA GLY A 77 4.95 -5.04 -5.41
C GLY A 77 3.65 -5.83 -5.37
N THR A 78 2.53 -5.20 -5.75
CA THR A 78 1.19 -5.80 -5.81
C THR A 78 0.78 -6.27 -7.20
N PHE A 79 1.70 -6.24 -8.18
CA PHE A 79 1.36 -6.46 -9.58
C PHE A 79 1.31 -7.94 -9.98
N LEU A 80 2.01 -8.82 -9.25
CA LEU A 80 2.13 -10.22 -9.63
C LEU A 80 0.77 -10.93 -9.53
N ASN A 81 0.15 -11.22 -10.69
CA ASN A 81 -1.20 -11.76 -10.80
C ASN A 81 -2.22 -10.95 -9.95
N GLY A 82 -2.10 -9.62 -9.98
CA GLY A 82 -2.86 -8.69 -9.17
C GLY A 82 -4.36 -8.70 -9.50
N MET A 83 -5.19 -8.64 -8.44
CA MET A 83 -6.64 -8.56 -8.54
C MET A 83 -7.17 -7.54 -7.53
N ILE A 84 -7.78 -6.49 -8.02
CA ILE A 84 -8.50 -5.52 -7.19
C ILE A 84 -9.86 -6.06 -6.83
N HIS A 85 -10.24 -5.92 -5.56
CA HIS A 85 -11.55 -6.27 -5.03
C HIS A 85 -12.19 -5.05 -4.36
N ARG A 86 -13.44 -4.77 -4.70
CA ARG A 86 -14.27 -3.72 -4.10
C ARG A 86 -15.71 -4.20 -4.02
N GLY A 87 -16.12 -4.67 -2.86
CA GLY A 87 -17.38 -5.40 -2.73
C GLY A 87 -17.39 -6.64 -3.64
N GLU A 88 -18.40 -6.72 -4.47
CA GLU A 88 -18.59 -7.80 -5.45
C GLU A 88 -17.77 -7.60 -6.73
N GLU A 89 -17.24 -6.40 -6.95
CA GLU A 89 -16.46 -6.06 -8.15
C GLU A 89 -15.04 -6.65 -8.07
N ARG A 90 -14.59 -7.20 -9.19
CA ARG A 90 -13.24 -7.75 -9.39
C ARG A 90 -12.63 -7.16 -10.65
N VAL A 91 -11.44 -6.60 -10.53
CA VAL A 91 -10.70 -6.03 -11.66
C VAL A 91 -9.28 -6.56 -11.65
N GLU A 92 -8.87 -7.14 -12.77
CA GLU A 92 -7.49 -7.58 -12.97
C GLU A 92 -6.58 -6.35 -13.10
N ALA A 93 -5.81 -6.09 -12.07
CA ALA A 93 -4.92 -4.94 -12.00
C ALA A 93 -3.85 -5.15 -10.92
N GLY A 94 -2.71 -4.53 -11.07
CA GLY A 94 -1.70 -4.43 -10.01
C GLY A 94 -1.95 -3.23 -9.10
N ARG A 95 -2.49 -2.15 -9.66
CA ARG A 95 -2.98 -0.93 -9.04
C ARG A 95 -4.11 -0.37 -9.92
N VAL A 96 -4.93 0.52 -9.41
CA VAL A 96 -6.02 1.15 -10.20
C VAL A 96 -5.45 1.70 -11.53
N ASN A 97 -6.08 1.31 -12.63
CA ASN A 97 -5.73 1.64 -14.01
C ASN A 97 -4.37 1.11 -14.50
N GLU A 98 -3.76 0.17 -13.79
CA GLU A 98 -2.49 -0.44 -14.20
C GLU A 98 -2.63 -1.96 -14.31
N PRO A 99 -2.25 -2.57 -15.46
CA PRO A 99 -2.45 -4.00 -15.70
C PRO A 99 -1.59 -4.86 -14.76
N PRO A 100 -2.02 -6.09 -14.44
CA PRO A 100 -1.25 -7.02 -13.62
C PRO A 100 -0.18 -7.75 -14.44
N SER A 101 0.90 -8.18 -13.78
CA SER A 101 1.93 -9.05 -14.33
C SER A 101 1.54 -10.53 -14.17
N LYS A 102 0.69 -11.05 -15.04
CA LYS A 102 0.23 -12.45 -14.98
C LYS A 102 1.25 -13.44 -15.52
N GLN A 103 1.83 -13.17 -16.69
CA GLN A 103 2.76 -14.08 -17.33
C GLN A 103 4.03 -14.26 -16.50
N LEU A 104 4.53 -13.19 -15.88
CA LEU A 104 5.65 -13.28 -14.96
C LEU A 104 5.33 -14.17 -13.74
N SER A 105 4.09 -14.14 -13.24
CA SER A 105 3.68 -15.05 -12.16
C SER A 105 3.74 -16.51 -12.60
N ILE A 106 3.24 -16.82 -13.78
CA ILE A 106 3.32 -18.16 -14.39
C ILE A 106 4.78 -18.59 -14.58
N SER A 107 5.62 -17.70 -15.07
CA SER A 107 7.04 -17.94 -15.26
C SER A 107 7.75 -18.27 -13.94
N LEU A 108 7.47 -17.53 -12.89
CA LEU A 108 8.01 -17.78 -11.54
C LEU A 108 7.51 -19.12 -10.97
N ALA A 109 6.21 -19.41 -11.06
CA ALA A 109 5.63 -20.67 -10.60
C ALA A 109 6.24 -21.89 -11.36
N GLY A 110 6.55 -21.72 -12.63
CA GLY A 110 7.24 -22.73 -13.46
C GLY A 110 8.63 -23.12 -12.94
N GLN A 111 9.24 -22.30 -12.09
CA GLN A 111 10.51 -22.61 -11.41
C GLN A 111 10.34 -23.43 -10.12
N GLN A 112 9.21 -24.09 -9.95
CA GLN A 112 8.85 -24.88 -8.75
C GLN A 112 8.82 -24.06 -7.45
N LEU A 113 8.61 -22.74 -7.57
CA LEU A 113 8.45 -21.89 -6.42
C LEU A 113 7.12 -22.17 -5.72
N ARG A 114 7.17 -22.27 -4.39
CA ARG A 114 5.97 -22.24 -3.57
C ARG A 114 5.44 -20.82 -3.57
N MET A 115 4.36 -20.61 -4.30
CA MET A 115 3.65 -19.36 -4.38
C MET A 115 2.45 -19.39 -3.43
N GLY A 116 2.10 -18.23 -2.89
CA GLY A 116 0.88 -18.02 -2.12
C GLY A 116 0.17 -16.75 -2.57
N ARG A 117 -1.02 -16.52 -2.00
CA ARG A 117 -1.78 -15.28 -2.22
C ARG A 117 -1.71 -14.41 -0.98
N MET A 118 -1.44 -13.13 -1.17
CA MET A 118 -1.46 -12.12 -0.12
C MET A 118 -2.45 -11.01 -0.46
N LYS A 119 -3.07 -10.43 0.57
CA LYS A 119 -4.01 -9.33 0.41
C LYS A 119 -3.55 -8.12 1.20
N THR A 120 -3.48 -6.96 0.55
CA THR A 120 -3.40 -5.67 1.22
C THR A 120 -4.61 -4.81 0.87
N GLY A 121 -4.73 -3.63 1.46
CA GLY A 121 -5.84 -2.74 1.17
C GLY A 121 -5.45 -1.28 1.27
N THR A 122 -6.24 -0.44 0.63
CA THR A 122 -6.12 1.01 0.70
C THR A 122 -7.48 1.63 1.00
N PRO A 123 -7.55 2.71 1.80
CA PRO A 123 -8.81 3.41 2.04
C PRO A 123 -9.20 4.27 0.85
N ALA A 124 -10.42 4.78 0.88
CA ALA A 124 -10.86 5.82 -0.05
C ALA A 124 -9.95 7.04 -0.01
N ARG A 125 -9.97 7.85 -1.07
CA ARG A 125 -9.40 9.20 -1.09
C ARG A 125 -10.54 10.18 -0.99
N LEU A 126 -10.50 11.03 0.03
CA LEU A 126 -11.57 11.96 0.37
C LEU A 126 -11.28 13.34 -0.20
N ASP A 127 -12.33 14.07 -0.59
CA ASP A 127 -12.19 15.47 -1.01
C ASP A 127 -12.04 16.37 0.21
N LYS A 128 -10.87 17.03 0.36
CA LYS A 128 -10.56 17.92 1.48
C LYS A 128 -11.55 19.07 1.67
N ARG A 129 -12.26 19.47 0.60
CA ARG A 129 -13.22 20.59 0.62
C ARG A 129 -14.54 20.25 1.30
N THR A 130 -14.82 18.95 1.46
CA THR A 130 -16.06 18.41 2.00
C THR A 130 -15.93 17.92 3.45
N ILE A 131 -14.76 18.17 4.07
CA ILE A 131 -14.43 17.79 5.45
C ILE A 131 -14.65 19.01 6.35
N ASP A 132 -15.35 18.82 7.45
CA ASP A 132 -15.49 19.83 8.52
C ASP A 132 -14.26 19.77 9.44
N TRP A 133 -13.23 20.53 9.09
CA TRP A 133 -11.95 20.55 9.78
C TRP A 133 -12.06 21.13 11.20
N ASP A 134 -13.02 22.02 11.44
CA ASP A 134 -13.17 22.71 12.74
C ASP A 134 -13.66 21.76 13.84
N SER A 135 -14.38 20.71 13.47
CA SER A 135 -14.85 19.67 14.42
C SER A 135 -13.76 18.64 14.78
N LEU A 136 -12.62 18.63 14.07
CA LEU A 136 -11.61 17.58 14.16
C LEU A 136 -10.42 17.99 15.03
N GLN A 137 -9.88 17.03 15.78
CA GLN A 137 -8.68 17.24 16.56
C GLN A 137 -7.44 17.39 15.66
N VAL A 138 -6.76 18.54 15.76
CA VAL A 138 -5.50 18.78 15.05
C VAL A 138 -4.38 17.90 15.63
N GLN A 139 -3.62 17.25 14.76
CA GLN A 139 -2.40 16.53 15.10
C GLN A 139 -1.19 17.16 14.41
N PRO A 140 -0.44 18.04 15.09
CA PRO A 140 0.77 18.62 14.53
C PRO A 140 1.90 17.59 14.40
N GLY A 141 2.88 17.88 13.55
CA GLY A 141 4.17 17.23 13.56
C GLY A 141 4.97 17.53 14.85
N ASP A 142 6.16 16.93 14.94
CA ASP A 142 7.10 17.27 16.00
C ASP A 142 7.72 18.64 15.74
N ASP A 143 7.95 19.42 16.80
CA ASP A 143 8.62 20.73 16.75
C ASP A 143 9.79 20.74 17.78
N PRO A 144 11.04 20.84 17.34
CA PRO A 144 11.52 20.78 15.95
C PRO A 144 11.33 19.39 15.32
N PRO A 145 11.11 19.32 14.01
CA PRO A 145 10.91 18.05 13.33
C PRO A 145 12.18 17.21 13.33
N LYS A 146 12.05 15.90 13.65
CA LYS A 146 13.16 14.97 13.66
C LYS A 146 13.40 14.38 12.28
N LYS A 147 14.56 14.66 11.72
CA LYS A 147 14.96 14.18 10.39
C LYS A 147 15.14 12.65 10.39
N PHE A 148 14.93 12.01 9.23
CA PHE A 148 15.20 10.58 9.00
C PHE A 148 16.67 10.32 8.71
N SER A 149 17.33 11.29 8.04
CA SER A 149 18.71 11.15 7.63
C SER A 149 19.67 11.36 8.81
N PHE A 150 20.74 10.55 8.86
CA PHE A 150 21.89 10.81 9.72
C PHE A 150 22.82 11.90 9.16
N TRP A 151 22.66 12.23 7.86
CA TRP A 151 23.40 13.33 7.24
C TRP A 151 22.70 14.66 7.57
N ASP A 152 23.50 15.71 7.64
CA ASP A 152 22.94 17.05 7.78
C ASP A 152 22.16 17.42 6.52
N SER A 153 20.88 17.67 6.68
CA SER A 153 19.95 17.98 5.60
C SER A 153 18.92 18.99 6.08
N GLU A 154 18.50 19.90 5.24
CA GLU A 154 17.42 20.82 5.54
C GLU A 154 16.06 20.20 5.28
N ILE A 155 15.06 20.62 6.04
CA ILE A 155 13.66 20.30 5.77
C ILE A 155 13.13 21.42 4.88
N LEU A 156 12.95 21.11 3.60
CA LEU A 156 12.65 22.10 2.58
C LEU A 156 11.16 22.44 2.48
N LEU A 157 10.28 21.51 2.84
CA LEU A 157 8.85 21.68 2.68
C LEU A 157 8.20 22.14 4.00
N PRO A 158 7.13 22.96 3.90
CA PRO A 158 6.36 23.34 5.07
C PRO A 158 5.74 22.12 5.75
N GLN A 159 5.65 22.19 7.08
CA GLN A 159 5.02 21.12 7.87
C GLN A 159 3.51 21.41 8.00
N VAL A 160 2.69 20.40 7.73
CA VAL A 160 1.24 20.49 7.83
C VAL A 160 0.71 19.48 8.85
N PRO A 161 -0.35 19.82 9.60
CA PRO A 161 -0.94 18.89 10.53
C PRO A 161 -1.74 17.81 9.79
N CYS A 162 -1.84 16.64 10.41
CA CYS A 162 -2.94 15.70 10.19
C CYS A 162 -4.09 16.04 11.13
N HIS A 163 -5.24 15.43 10.92
CA HIS A 163 -6.38 15.53 11.83
C HIS A 163 -6.79 14.13 12.28
N ILE A 164 -7.36 14.06 13.47
CA ILE A 164 -7.80 12.81 14.07
C ILE A 164 -9.31 12.78 14.07
N ALA A 165 -9.88 11.73 13.49
CA ALA A 165 -11.26 11.36 13.61
C ALA A 165 -11.39 10.00 14.30
N PHE A 166 -12.60 9.60 14.65
CA PHE A 166 -12.87 8.30 15.27
C PHE A 166 -14.11 7.67 14.66
N THR A 167 -14.05 6.36 14.44
CA THR A 167 -15.28 5.59 14.21
C THR A 167 -16.15 5.59 15.46
N ASN A 168 -17.42 5.27 15.31
CA ASN A 168 -18.41 5.21 16.39
C ASN A 168 -19.32 3.98 16.21
N ALA A 169 -20.26 3.79 17.13
CA ALA A 169 -21.17 2.65 17.08
C ALA A 169 -22.00 2.58 15.77
N ARG A 170 -22.41 3.74 15.20
CA ARG A 170 -23.12 3.79 13.93
C ARG A 170 -22.21 3.38 12.76
N THR A 171 -20.96 3.83 12.76
CA THR A 171 -19.95 3.40 11.79
C THR A 171 -19.78 1.88 11.83
N HIS A 172 -19.64 1.32 13.03
CA HIS A 172 -19.48 -0.11 13.23
C HIS A 172 -20.71 -0.89 12.74
N GLN A 173 -21.92 -0.39 13.03
CA GLN A 173 -23.17 -1.02 12.61
C GLN A 173 -23.29 -1.07 11.08
N VAL A 174 -23.02 0.04 10.38
CA VAL A 174 -23.06 0.07 8.90
C VAL A 174 -22.11 -0.96 8.30
N ILE A 175 -20.89 -1.08 8.86
CA ILE A 175 -19.91 -2.06 8.37
C ILE A 175 -20.35 -3.49 8.69
N GLN A 176 -20.86 -3.75 9.90
CA GLN A 176 -21.33 -5.08 10.32
C GLN A 176 -22.49 -5.57 9.45
N ASP A 177 -23.44 -4.72 9.15
CA ASP A 177 -24.60 -5.05 8.30
C ASP A 177 -24.19 -5.40 6.86
N ASN A 178 -23.04 -4.89 6.41
CA ASN A 178 -22.51 -5.09 5.07
C ASN A 178 -21.31 -6.05 5.00
N LEU A 179 -20.94 -6.73 6.09
CA LEU A 179 -19.76 -7.62 6.10
C LEU A 179 -19.79 -8.68 5.00
N ARG A 180 -20.96 -9.25 4.68
CA ARG A 180 -21.10 -10.25 3.61
C ARG A 180 -20.84 -9.70 2.22
N ARG A 181 -20.91 -8.38 2.04
CA ARG A 181 -20.62 -7.68 0.80
C ARG A 181 -19.15 -7.27 0.70
N SER A 182 -18.39 -7.36 1.79
CA SER A 182 -16.93 -7.19 1.76
C SER A 182 -16.32 -8.37 1.00
N ALA A 183 -15.42 -8.09 0.06
CA ALA A 183 -14.72 -9.15 -0.67
C ALA A 183 -13.93 -10.09 0.26
N LEU A 184 -13.44 -9.56 1.39
CA LEU A 184 -12.72 -10.33 2.39
C LEU A 184 -13.66 -11.29 3.15
N TYR A 185 -14.77 -10.79 3.68
CA TYR A 185 -15.71 -11.57 4.50
C TYR A 185 -16.78 -12.29 3.67
N GLY A 186 -16.98 -11.88 2.43
CA GLY A 186 -17.81 -12.57 1.42
C GLY A 186 -17.14 -13.79 0.78
N GLY A 187 -15.85 -14.07 1.13
CA GLY A 187 -15.13 -15.26 0.66
C GLY A 187 -14.55 -15.13 -0.76
N GLN A 188 -14.49 -13.93 -1.33
CA GLN A 188 -13.90 -13.71 -2.66
C GLN A 188 -12.37 -13.63 -2.60
N ILE A 189 -11.83 -13.09 -1.51
CA ILE A 189 -10.40 -13.01 -1.25
C ILE A 189 -9.96 -14.28 -0.52
N THR A 190 -8.99 -14.97 -1.08
CA THR A 190 -8.39 -16.18 -0.49
C THR A 190 -7.03 -15.90 0.15
N GLY A 191 -6.41 -14.78 -0.22
CA GLY A 191 -5.11 -14.34 0.26
C GLY A 191 -5.09 -13.97 1.74
N ILE A 192 -3.96 -14.23 2.38
CA ILE A 192 -3.73 -13.88 3.78
C ILE A 192 -3.36 -12.39 3.88
N GLY A 193 -3.99 -11.66 4.79
CA GLY A 193 -3.59 -10.28 5.10
C GLY A 193 -2.26 -10.22 5.85
N PRO A 194 -1.38 -9.25 5.57
CA PRO A 194 -0.19 -9.04 6.37
C PRO A 194 -0.57 -8.66 7.82
N ARG A 195 0.25 -9.07 8.77
CA ARG A 195 -0.05 -8.98 10.21
C ARG A 195 -0.42 -7.57 10.70
N TYR A 196 0.17 -6.54 10.11
CA TYR A 196 0.07 -5.16 10.60
C TYR A 196 -0.77 -4.23 9.73
N CYS A 197 -1.52 -4.75 8.76
CA CYS A 197 -2.40 -3.98 7.90
C CYS A 197 -3.85 -4.52 7.92
N PRO A 198 -4.53 -4.50 9.09
CA PRO A 198 -5.92 -4.92 9.16
C PRO A 198 -6.81 -3.94 8.42
N SER A 199 -7.80 -4.46 7.69
CA SER A 199 -8.88 -3.63 7.15
C SER A 199 -9.78 -3.11 8.29
N ILE A 200 -10.65 -2.16 7.99
CA ILE A 200 -11.61 -1.69 9.01
C ILE A 200 -12.58 -2.81 9.40
N GLU A 201 -12.95 -3.69 8.47
CA GLU A 201 -13.76 -4.88 8.75
C GLU A 201 -13.06 -5.79 9.74
N ASP A 202 -11.75 -6.05 9.55
CA ASP A 202 -10.93 -6.84 10.49
C ASP A 202 -10.90 -6.22 11.88
N LYS A 203 -10.80 -4.89 11.97
CA LYS A 203 -10.78 -4.18 13.26
C LYS A 203 -12.10 -4.33 14.00
N ILE A 204 -13.22 -4.20 13.30
CA ILE A 204 -14.56 -4.29 13.90
C ILE A 204 -14.88 -5.72 14.32
N VAL A 205 -14.47 -6.71 13.54
CA VAL A 205 -14.73 -8.12 13.87
C VAL A 205 -13.79 -8.62 14.98
N LYS A 206 -12.48 -8.33 14.87
CA LYS A 206 -11.47 -8.88 15.79
C LYS A 206 -11.35 -8.09 17.11
N PHE A 207 -11.80 -6.84 17.14
CA PHE A 207 -11.76 -5.94 18.29
C PHE A 207 -13.15 -5.35 18.56
N ALA A 208 -14.17 -6.21 18.58
CA ALA A 208 -15.57 -5.83 18.74
C ALA A 208 -15.89 -5.14 20.08
N ASP A 209 -15.03 -5.34 21.08
CA ASP A 209 -15.09 -4.69 22.39
C ASP A 209 -14.65 -3.22 22.37
N LYS A 210 -14.04 -2.75 21.29
CA LYS A 210 -13.63 -1.35 21.16
C LYS A 210 -14.77 -0.50 20.66
N GLU A 211 -15.11 0.53 21.43
CA GLU A 211 -16.17 1.49 21.10
C GLU A 211 -15.83 2.34 19.87
N ARG A 212 -14.52 2.57 19.60
CA ARG A 212 -14.05 3.39 18.49
C ARG A 212 -12.65 3.01 18.02
N HIS A 213 -12.38 3.26 16.74
CA HIS A 213 -11.06 3.16 16.14
C HIS A 213 -10.60 4.54 15.65
N GLN A 214 -9.34 4.84 15.91
CA GLN A 214 -8.72 6.09 15.46
C GLN A 214 -8.47 6.08 13.96
N VAL A 215 -8.75 7.21 13.34
CA VAL A 215 -8.54 7.50 11.91
C VAL A 215 -7.67 8.74 11.80
N PHE A 216 -6.62 8.67 10.99
CA PHE A 216 -5.79 9.83 10.70
C PHE A 216 -6.15 10.37 9.33
N LEU A 217 -6.60 11.60 9.26
CA LEU A 217 -6.85 12.31 8.00
C LEU A 217 -5.54 12.97 7.57
N GLU A 218 -4.91 12.38 6.57
CA GLU A 218 -3.56 12.73 6.15
C GLU A 218 -3.59 13.41 4.78
N PRO A 219 -3.11 14.68 4.66
CA PRO A 219 -2.92 15.32 3.37
C PRO A 219 -1.93 14.52 2.50
N THR A 220 -2.24 14.31 1.22
CA THR A 220 -1.34 13.59 0.30
C THR A 220 -0.33 14.51 -0.38
N GLY A 221 -0.53 15.83 -0.30
CA GLY A 221 0.36 16.84 -0.85
C GLY A 221 0.00 18.25 -0.44
N LEU A 222 0.82 19.20 -0.86
CA LEU A 222 0.74 20.62 -0.52
C LEU A 222 0.12 21.48 -1.62
N ALA A 223 0.11 21.01 -2.87
CA ALA A 223 -0.44 21.73 -3.98
C ALA A 223 -1.92 22.09 -3.77
N GLU A 224 -2.35 23.26 -4.19
CA GLU A 224 -3.73 23.72 -4.00
C GLU A 224 -4.74 22.81 -4.70
N ASP A 225 -4.37 22.29 -5.87
CA ASP A 225 -5.15 21.34 -6.66
C ASP A 225 -5.10 19.90 -6.15
N ASN A 226 -4.21 19.60 -5.19
CA ASN A 226 -4.25 18.30 -4.49
C ASN A 226 -5.38 18.29 -3.46
N LEU A 227 -6.50 17.76 -3.89
CA LEU A 227 -7.72 17.70 -3.08
C LEU A 227 -7.81 16.45 -2.20
N MET A 228 -6.87 15.50 -2.34
CA MET A 228 -7.00 14.18 -1.74
C MET A 228 -6.51 14.11 -0.29
N ILE A 229 -7.38 13.62 0.59
CA ILE A 229 -7.05 13.21 1.95
C ILE A 229 -7.05 11.68 2.03
N TYR A 230 -6.04 11.15 2.70
CA TYR A 230 -5.90 9.72 2.99
C TYR A 230 -6.39 9.42 4.41
N PRO A 231 -7.55 8.77 4.60
CA PRO A 231 -8.06 8.41 5.93
C PRO A 231 -7.39 7.13 6.43
N ASN A 232 -6.19 7.27 6.94
CA ASN A 232 -5.38 6.14 7.42
C ASN A 232 -6.09 5.42 8.58
N GLY A 233 -6.21 4.12 8.42
CA GLY A 233 -6.92 3.25 9.36
C GLY A 233 -8.26 2.72 8.85
N LEU A 234 -8.73 3.19 7.68
CA LEU A 234 -10.00 2.78 7.04
C LEU A 234 -9.81 1.98 5.74
N SER A 235 -8.68 1.28 5.58
CA SER A 235 -8.53 0.34 4.45
C SER A 235 -9.67 -0.67 4.44
N THR A 236 -10.26 -0.92 3.27
CA THR A 236 -11.49 -1.71 3.17
C THR A 236 -11.59 -2.44 1.83
N SER A 237 -12.42 -3.48 1.81
CA SER A 237 -12.86 -4.17 0.59
C SER A 237 -14.37 -4.09 0.38
N LEU A 238 -15.07 -3.23 1.12
CA LEU A 238 -16.50 -2.98 0.97
C LEU A 238 -16.84 -2.27 -0.34
N PRO A 239 -18.08 -2.39 -0.85
CA PRO A 239 -18.55 -1.63 -2.01
C PRO A 239 -18.43 -0.11 -1.81
N ALA A 240 -18.29 0.64 -2.91
CA ALA A 240 -18.04 2.09 -2.85
C ALA A 240 -19.15 2.87 -2.12
N GLU A 241 -20.42 2.50 -2.34
CA GLU A 241 -21.56 3.13 -1.65
C GLU A 241 -21.54 2.87 -0.14
N VAL A 242 -21.17 1.65 0.28
CA VAL A 242 -21.03 1.33 1.71
C VAL A 242 -19.87 2.10 2.35
N GLN A 243 -18.80 2.33 1.58
CA GLN A 243 -17.69 3.19 2.03
C GLN A 243 -18.18 4.60 2.32
N LEU A 244 -18.99 5.18 1.45
CA LEU A 244 -19.56 6.51 1.65
C LEU A 244 -20.51 6.53 2.84
N ASP A 245 -21.35 5.50 2.97
CA ASP A 245 -22.32 5.39 4.08
C ASP A 245 -21.62 5.37 5.44
N PHE A 246 -20.61 4.53 5.63
CA PHE A 246 -19.92 4.48 6.93
C PHE A 246 -19.04 5.72 7.17
N LEU A 247 -18.41 6.29 6.15
CA LEU A 247 -17.63 7.52 6.28
C LEU A 247 -18.48 8.67 6.80
N ARG A 248 -19.68 8.83 6.27
CA ARG A 248 -20.62 9.89 6.67
C ARG A 248 -21.22 9.73 8.08
N THR A 249 -20.91 8.62 8.76
CA THR A 249 -21.25 8.47 10.19
C THR A 249 -20.16 9.00 11.13
N ILE A 250 -18.99 9.35 10.61
CA ILE A 250 -17.82 9.82 11.38
C ILE A 250 -17.92 11.33 11.54
N GLU A 251 -17.73 11.84 12.76
CA GLU A 251 -17.69 13.25 13.05
C GLU A 251 -16.68 13.98 12.16
N GLY A 252 -17.13 15.10 11.55
CA GLY A 252 -16.35 15.88 10.59
C GLY A 252 -16.36 15.34 9.16
N LEU A 253 -16.97 14.17 8.91
CA LEU A 253 -17.07 13.56 7.59
C LEU A 253 -18.52 13.42 7.10
N GLU A 254 -19.49 14.04 7.75
CA GLU A 254 -20.93 13.89 7.44
C GLU A 254 -21.29 14.28 6.01
N GLN A 255 -20.54 15.23 5.44
CA GLN A 255 -20.75 15.73 4.07
C GLN A 255 -19.63 15.28 3.12
N VAL A 256 -18.80 14.30 3.54
CA VAL A 256 -17.63 13.91 2.78
C VAL A 256 -17.99 13.32 1.41
N GLU A 257 -17.18 13.65 0.41
CA GLU A 257 -17.21 13.05 -0.92
C GLU A 257 -15.96 12.20 -1.16
N ILE A 258 -16.13 11.11 -1.88
CA ILE A 258 -15.06 10.21 -2.26
C ILE A 258 -14.57 10.56 -3.66
N ILE A 259 -13.29 10.92 -3.79
CA ILE A 259 -12.62 11.11 -5.09
C ILE A 259 -12.28 9.75 -5.72
N LEU A 260 -11.71 8.83 -4.93
CA LEU A 260 -11.36 7.47 -5.34
C LEU A 260 -11.82 6.49 -4.25
N PRO A 261 -12.65 5.50 -4.56
CA PRO A 261 -13.01 4.47 -3.60
C PRO A 261 -11.80 3.64 -3.15
N GLY A 262 -11.83 3.21 -1.90
CA GLY A 262 -10.90 2.23 -1.38
C GLY A 262 -11.09 0.84 -2.00
N TYR A 263 -10.06 0.01 -1.91
CA TYR A 263 -10.11 -1.35 -2.43
C TYR A 263 -9.12 -2.26 -1.70
N ALA A 264 -9.36 -3.56 -1.77
CA ALA A 264 -8.34 -4.54 -1.48
C ALA A 264 -7.64 -4.96 -2.77
N ILE A 265 -6.35 -5.23 -2.69
CA ILE A 265 -5.57 -5.85 -3.75
C ILE A 265 -5.06 -7.21 -3.29
N GLU A 266 -5.33 -8.24 -4.08
CA GLU A 266 -4.82 -9.59 -3.89
C GLU A 266 -3.77 -9.88 -4.95
N TYR A 267 -2.62 -10.45 -4.57
CA TYR A 267 -1.50 -10.68 -5.47
C TYR A 267 -0.72 -11.92 -5.05
N ASP A 268 0.07 -12.47 -5.98
CA ASP A 268 0.94 -13.59 -5.69
C ASP A 268 2.21 -13.13 -4.97
N TYR A 269 2.67 -13.96 -4.04
CA TYR A 269 3.97 -13.80 -3.39
C TYR A 269 4.72 -15.14 -3.37
N ALA A 270 6.04 -15.07 -3.25
CA ALA A 270 6.89 -16.24 -3.09
C ALA A 270 7.17 -16.49 -1.60
N ASP A 271 7.06 -17.76 -1.15
CA ASP A 271 7.43 -18.14 0.21
C ASP A 271 8.89 -17.79 0.48
N PRO A 272 9.20 -16.87 1.43
CA PRO A 272 10.54 -16.36 1.66
C PRO A 272 11.51 -17.40 2.22
N THR A 273 11.03 -18.54 2.73
CA THR A 273 11.89 -19.64 3.18
C THR A 273 12.68 -20.28 2.03
N GLN A 274 12.31 -20.00 0.79
CA GLN A 274 13.01 -20.45 -0.41
C GLN A 274 14.20 -19.54 -0.80
N LEU A 275 14.38 -18.43 -0.10
CA LEU A 275 15.47 -17.50 -0.34
C LEU A 275 16.68 -17.80 0.55
N LYS A 276 17.85 -17.47 0.04
CA LYS A 276 19.09 -17.37 0.82
C LYS A 276 19.07 -16.05 1.62
N ALA A 277 20.01 -15.86 2.54
CA ALA A 277 20.12 -14.64 3.34
C ALA A 277 20.37 -13.36 2.50
N ASN A 278 20.92 -13.49 1.31
CA ASN A 278 21.12 -12.41 0.35
C ASN A 278 19.92 -12.19 -0.59
N LEU A 279 18.77 -12.80 -0.29
CA LEU A 279 17.53 -12.77 -1.08
C LEU A 279 17.59 -13.49 -2.44
N GLU A 280 18.67 -14.22 -2.72
CA GLU A 280 18.77 -15.07 -3.90
C GLU A 280 17.90 -16.33 -3.73
N LEU A 281 17.25 -16.75 -4.79
CA LEU A 281 16.44 -17.96 -4.81
C LEU A 281 17.34 -19.21 -4.69
N LYS A 282 17.00 -20.15 -3.80
CA LYS A 282 17.80 -21.37 -3.59
C LYS A 282 17.86 -22.30 -4.81
N GLY A 283 16.78 -22.33 -5.62
CA GLY A 283 16.67 -23.21 -6.77
C GLY A 283 17.14 -22.63 -8.10
N VAL A 284 17.34 -21.30 -8.18
CA VAL A 284 17.77 -20.62 -9.43
C VAL A 284 18.88 -19.63 -9.09
N GLU A 285 20.06 -19.85 -9.62
CA GLU A 285 21.21 -18.97 -9.42
C GLU A 285 20.98 -17.58 -10.02
N ASN A 286 21.44 -16.54 -9.30
CA ASN A 286 21.42 -15.13 -9.69
C ASN A 286 20.00 -14.54 -9.86
N LEU A 287 18.95 -15.23 -9.43
CA LEU A 287 17.60 -14.70 -9.35
C LEU A 287 17.31 -14.25 -7.92
N TYR A 288 16.99 -12.98 -7.75
CA TYR A 288 16.73 -12.35 -6.45
C TYR A 288 15.29 -11.87 -6.38
N LEU A 289 14.67 -12.01 -5.22
CA LEU A 289 13.32 -11.51 -4.95
C LEU A 289 13.39 -10.52 -3.80
N ALA A 290 12.87 -9.30 -3.97
CA ALA A 290 12.95 -8.26 -2.95
C ALA A 290 11.63 -7.48 -2.81
N GLY A 291 11.32 -7.11 -1.58
CA GLY A 291 10.14 -6.33 -1.24
C GLY A 291 8.88 -7.20 -1.08
N GLN A 292 7.75 -6.68 -1.50
CA GLN A 292 6.42 -7.25 -1.24
C GLN A 292 6.22 -8.68 -1.79
N ILE A 293 6.93 -9.02 -2.86
CA ILE A 293 6.94 -10.38 -3.41
C ILE A 293 7.39 -11.44 -2.39
N ASN A 294 8.10 -11.06 -1.34
CA ASN A 294 8.56 -11.96 -0.27
C ASN A 294 7.52 -12.10 0.86
N GLY A 295 6.30 -11.63 0.68
CA GLY A 295 5.23 -11.78 1.67
C GLY A 295 5.26 -10.76 2.81
N THR A 296 5.85 -9.60 2.60
CA THR A 296 5.95 -8.52 3.61
C THR A 296 5.32 -7.22 3.13
#